data_70baeb4f896fbc9e60e80227024b048c
#
_entry.id   70baeb4f896fbc9e60e80227024b048c
#
_cell.length_a   1.000
_cell.length_b   1.000
_cell.length_c   1.000
_cell.angle_alpha   90.00
_cell.angle_beta   90.00
_cell.angle_gamma   90.00
#
_symmetry.space_group_name_H-M   'P 1'
#
loop_
_entity.id
_entity.type
_entity.pdbx_description
1 polymer ?
#
loop_
_entity_poly.entity_id
_entity_poly.type
_entity_poly.pdbx_seq_one_letter_code
_entity_poly.pdbx_strand_id
1 'polypeptide(L)' 'MTEWEALRQECLRCHACTLAETRTNVVFGVGREDAEIMIIGEAPGAEEDRQGLPFVGPSGHLLDLMLK' A
#
# COMPACT_ATOMS: atom_id res chain seq x y z
N MET A 1 11.59 3.30 -18.18
CA MET A 1 10.95 3.00 -16.88
C MET A 1 11.06 4.21 -15.98
N THR A 2 9.97 4.62 -15.36
CA THR A 2 10.01 5.73 -14.41
C THR A 2 10.57 5.27 -13.07
N GLU A 3 10.93 6.24 -12.22
CA GLU A 3 11.39 5.93 -10.86
C GLU A 3 10.30 5.22 -10.07
N TRP A 4 9.03 5.59 -10.27
CA TRP A 4 7.90 4.95 -9.62
C TRP A 4 7.76 3.48 -10.03
N GLU A 5 7.91 3.20 -11.32
CA GLU A 5 7.83 1.83 -11.83
C GLU A 5 8.96 0.97 -11.30
N ALA A 6 10.17 1.52 -11.25
CA ALA A 6 11.33 0.81 -10.72
C ALA A 6 11.15 0.48 -9.23
N LEU A 7 10.68 1.46 -8.45
CA LEU A 7 10.41 1.27 -7.03
C LEU A 7 9.31 0.22 -6.81
N ARG A 8 8.24 0.30 -7.59
CA ARG A 8 7.13 -0.67 -7.50
C ARG A 8 7.63 -2.09 -7.73
N GLN A 9 8.42 -2.32 -8.77
CA GLN A 9 8.94 -3.64 -9.07
C GLN A 9 9.85 -4.16 -7.96
N GLU A 10 10.66 -3.30 -7.39
CA GLU A 10 11.52 -3.64 -6.28
C GLU A 10 10.69 -4.03 -5.04
N CYS A 11 9.65 -3.27 -4.74
CA CYS A 11 8.75 -3.56 -3.62
C CYS A 11 7.99 -4.87 -3.81
N LEU A 12 7.53 -5.17 -5.02
CA LEU A 12 6.78 -6.39 -5.30
C LEU A 12 7.61 -7.66 -5.05
N ARG A 13 8.92 -7.56 -5.06
CA ARG A 13 9.84 -8.68 -4.83
C ARG A 13 10.52 -8.61 -3.46
N CYS A 14 10.08 -7.71 -2.60
CA CYS A 14 10.75 -7.47 -1.32
C CYS A 14 10.60 -8.64 -0.37
N HIS A 15 11.73 -9.08 0.21
CA HIS A 15 11.78 -10.14 1.23
C HIS A 15 12.66 -9.69 2.41
N ALA A 16 12.66 -8.37 2.70
CA ALA A 16 13.57 -7.79 3.68
C ALA A 16 13.20 -8.11 5.13
N CYS A 17 11.96 -8.53 5.39
CA CYS A 17 11.52 -8.84 6.75
C CYS A 17 10.55 -10.02 6.76
N THR A 18 10.19 -10.47 7.97
CA THR A 18 9.34 -11.65 8.16
C THR A 18 7.92 -11.48 7.62
N LEU A 19 7.45 -10.27 7.39
CA LEU A 19 6.13 -10.06 6.80
C LEU A 19 6.01 -10.68 5.41
N ALA A 20 7.12 -10.83 4.71
CA ALA A 20 7.13 -11.48 3.40
C ALA A 20 6.71 -12.95 3.47
N GLU A 21 6.87 -13.60 4.62
CA GLU A 21 6.56 -15.02 4.78
C GLU A 21 5.06 -15.30 4.88
N THR A 22 4.29 -14.33 5.40
CA THR A 22 2.86 -14.53 5.69
C THR A 22 1.94 -13.67 4.83
N ARG A 23 2.46 -12.68 4.12
CA ARG A 23 1.64 -11.81 3.27
C ARG A 23 1.03 -12.58 2.10
N THR A 24 -0.18 -12.18 1.69
CA THR A 24 -0.80 -12.65 0.46
C THR A 24 -0.38 -11.75 -0.71
N ASN A 25 -0.37 -10.45 -0.50
CA ASN A 25 0.00 -9.46 -1.52
C ASN A 25 0.94 -8.40 -0.94
N VAL A 26 1.75 -7.81 -1.80
CA VAL A 26 2.43 -6.57 -1.48
C VAL A 26 1.45 -5.42 -1.71
N VAL A 27 1.37 -4.50 -0.76
CA VAL A 27 0.55 -3.30 -0.89
C VAL A 27 1.49 -2.13 -1.14
N PHE A 28 1.71 -1.81 -2.41
CA PHE A 28 2.61 -0.72 -2.79
C PHE A 28 1.96 0.64 -2.61
N GLY A 29 0.76 0.78 -3.14
CA GLY A 29 0.04 2.04 -3.09
C GLY A 29 -0.70 2.31 -4.39
N VAL A 30 -1.58 3.30 -4.36
CA VAL A 30 -2.36 3.75 -5.52
C VAL A 30 -2.47 5.26 -5.50
N GLY A 31 -2.78 5.84 -6.64
CA GLY A 31 -3.04 7.28 -6.76
C GLY A 31 -2.13 7.91 -7.80
N ARG A 32 -2.18 9.24 -7.82
CA ARG A 32 -1.38 10.02 -8.77
C ARG A 32 0.06 10.09 -8.29
N GLU A 33 0.99 9.86 -9.21
CA GLU A 33 2.42 9.90 -8.92
C GLU A 33 2.92 11.33 -8.64
N ASP A 34 2.18 12.33 -9.10
CA ASP A 34 2.50 13.74 -8.92
C ASP A 34 1.59 14.43 -7.89
N ALA A 35 0.96 13.67 -7.00
CA ALA A 35 0.06 14.22 -6.00
C ALA A 35 0.79 15.16 -5.03
N GLU A 36 0.12 16.24 -4.64
CA GLU A 36 0.65 17.19 -3.67
C GLU A 36 0.60 16.66 -2.24
N ILE A 37 -0.33 15.73 -1.97
CA ILE A 37 -0.50 15.12 -0.65
C ILE A 37 -0.37 13.61 -0.79
N MET A 38 0.44 13.01 0.08
CA MET A 38 0.61 11.57 0.13
C MET A 38 0.21 11.08 1.52
N ILE A 39 -0.66 10.07 1.55
CA ILE A 39 -1.10 9.45 2.80
C ILE A 39 -0.34 8.13 2.96
N ILE A 40 0.37 8.00 4.07
CA ILE A 40 1.23 6.85 4.33
C ILE A 40 0.73 6.11 5.55
N GLY A 41 0.47 4.81 5.39
CA GLY A 41 0.11 3.93 6.49
C GLY A 41 1.33 3.19 7.03
N GLU A 42 1.19 2.60 8.19
CA GLU A 42 2.26 1.87 8.86
C GLU A 42 2.53 0.51 8.20
N ALA A 43 1.47 -0.28 8.02
CA ALA A 43 1.57 -1.61 7.45
C ALA A 43 0.18 -2.05 6.97
N PRO A 44 0.11 -2.99 6.00
CA PRO A 44 -1.18 -3.51 5.55
C PRO A 44 -1.90 -4.29 6.65
N GLY A 45 -3.21 -4.05 6.78
CA GLY A 45 -4.08 -4.91 7.57
C GLY A 45 -4.55 -6.11 6.74
N ALA A 46 -5.46 -6.91 7.30
CA ALA A 46 -5.94 -8.13 6.65
C ALA A 46 -6.62 -7.86 5.30
N GLU A 47 -7.46 -6.83 5.22
CA GLU A 47 -8.14 -6.50 3.97
C GLU A 47 -7.19 -5.95 2.93
N GLU A 48 -6.24 -5.10 3.33
CA GLU A 48 -5.22 -4.59 2.43
C GLU A 48 -4.38 -5.72 1.85
N ASP A 49 -3.97 -6.64 2.71
CA ASP A 49 -3.18 -7.81 2.27
C ASP A 49 -3.98 -8.70 1.31
N ARG A 50 -5.28 -8.88 1.56
CA ARG A 50 -6.15 -9.68 0.71
C ARG A 50 -6.33 -9.06 -0.67
N GLN A 51 -6.50 -7.73 -0.74
CA GLN A 51 -6.81 -7.03 -1.98
C GLN A 51 -5.59 -6.47 -2.71
N GLY A 52 -4.48 -6.27 -2.00
CA GLY A 52 -3.30 -5.62 -2.55
C GLY A 52 -3.44 -4.11 -2.68
N LEU A 53 -4.41 -3.52 -1.98
CA LEU A 53 -4.72 -2.08 -2.05
C LEU A 53 -4.59 -1.44 -0.67
N PRO A 54 -4.14 -0.17 -0.61
CA PRO A 54 -4.04 0.54 0.68
C PRO A 54 -5.41 1.04 1.14
N PHE A 55 -5.57 1.15 2.44
CA PHE A 55 -6.72 1.81 3.08
C PHE A 55 -8.08 1.28 2.65
N VAL A 56 -8.23 -0.04 2.54
CA VAL A 56 -9.50 -0.69 2.18
C VAL A 56 -10.18 -1.39 3.36
N GLY A 57 -9.55 -1.44 4.52
CA GLY A 57 -10.10 -2.02 5.73
C GLY A 57 -10.75 -0.98 6.64
N PRO A 58 -10.97 -1.32 7.94
CA PRO A 58 -11.65 -0.42 8.87
C PRO A 58 -11.02 0.97 9.01
N SER A 59 -9.70 1.05 9.12
CA SER A 59 -9.02 2.34 9.23
C SER A 59 -9.12 3.15 7.93
N GLY A 60 -9.14 2.47 6.78
CA GLY A 60 -9.35 3.13 5.49
C GLY A 60 -10.74 3.73 5.38
N HIS A 61 -11.75 3.01 5.85
CA HIS A 61 -13.13 3.53 5.87
C HIS A 61 -13.25 4.77 6.76
N LEU A 62 -12.57 4.77 7.92
CA LEU A 62 -12.54 5.94 8.79
C LEU A 62 -11.82 7.11 8.10
N LEU A 63 -10.71 6.84 7.43
CA LEU A 63 -9.98 7.87 6.68
C LEU A 63 -10.88 8.49 5.62
N ASP A 64 -11.63 7.68 4.87
CA ASP A 64 -12.56 8.17 3.85
C ASP A 64 -13.60 9.11 4.44
N LEU A 65 -14.15 8.76 5.60
CA LEU A 65 -15.12 9.61 6.30
C LEU A 65 -14.50 10.95 6.71
N MET A 66 -13.26 10.93 7.16
CA MET A 66 -12.57 12.14 7.59
C MET A 66 -12.23 13.06 6.41
N LEU A 67 -12.00 12.48 5.22
CA LEU A 67 -11.64 13.25 4.03
C LEU A 67 -12.87 13.77 3.26
N LYS A 68 -14.06 13.34 3.59
CA LYS A 68 -15.29 13.92 3.03
C LYS A 68 -15.53 15.30 3.63
#